data_15c9de087a9f72c41c6c53b71c01ae24
#
_entry.id   15c9de087a9f72c41c6c53b71c01ae24
#
_cell.length_a   1.000
_cell.length_b   1.000
_cell.length_c   1.000
_cell.angle_alpha   90.00
_cell.angle_beta   90.00
_cell.angle_gamma   90.00
#
_symmetry.space_group_name_H-M   'P 1'
#
loop_
_entity.id
_entity.type
_entity.pdbx_description
1 polymer ?
#
loop_
_entity_poly.entity_id
_entity_poly.type
_entity_poly.pdbx_seq_one_letter_code
_entity_poly.pdbx_strand_id
1 'polypeptide(L)'
;LIEAFRQNQCTNRLISTLLRFFFYLLYGSMAWTYDWVAGFVSRGLWQEWVLEVAADLRGPKVLELGHGPGHLQKALFEKGIGICGIDSSRQMGRLAHKRLKTGGLEPNLVNGFAQHLPFASGSFAQVVATFPTEYIVDAGTLAEVRRVLDRAGELVVMPVAWITGKRLLERAAAYLFHVTGQAPEWDDRALDPVRETGFKVEIERRKLKSSELLIIHARKI
;
A
#
# COMPACT_ATOMS: atom_id res chain seq x y z
N LEU A 1 -11.43 8.19 6.70
CA LEU A 1 -11.72 7.04 5.82
C LEU A 1 -13.10 6.44 6.10
N ILE A 2 -13.48 6.20 7.36
CA ILE A 2 -14.78 5.60 7.73
C ILE A 2 -15.95 6.50 7.36
N GLU A 3 -15.85 7.82 7.48
CA GLU A 3 -16.94 8.75 7.13
C GLU A 3 -17.00 9.06 5.63
N ALA A 4 -15.88 9.13 4.92
CA ALA A 4 -15.88 9.25 3.46
C ALA A 4 -16.48 7.99 2.78
N PHE A 5 -16.33 6.81 3.40
CA PHE A 5 -17.05 5.59 3.01
C PHE A 5 -18.55 5.63 3.37
N ARG A 6 -18.95 6.38 4.41
CA ARG A 6 -20.36 6.45 4.84
C ARG A 6 -21.24 7.35 3.95
N GLN A 7 -20.70 8.41 3.37
CA GLN A 7 -21.51 9.37 2.60
C GLN A 7 -21.97 8.87 1.23
N ASN A 8 -21.31 7.82 0.67
CA ASN A 8 -21.76 7.16 -0.57
C ASN A 8 -22.65 5.93 -0.36
N GLN A 9 -23.20 5.72 0.83
CA GLN A 9 -23.96 4.50 1.18
C GLN A 9 -25.42 4.49 0.72
N CYS A 10 -25.92 5.47 -0.02
CA CYS A 10 -27.31 5.43 -0.49
C CYS A 10 -27.51 4.68 -1.82
N THR A 11 -26.45 4.32 -2.54
CA THR A 11 -26.59 3.64 -3.83
C THR A 11 -25.83 2.30 -3.82
N ASN A 12 -26.51 1.24 -3.46
CA ASN A 12 -26.13 -0.15 -3.65
C ASN A 12 -25.37 -0.87 -2.53
N ARG A 13 -26.05 -1.18 -1.43
CA ARG A 13 -25.61 -2.21 -0.46
C ARG A 13 -25.24 -3.53 -1.14
N LEU A 14 -25.88 -3.90 -2.23
CA LEU A 14 -25.62 -5.12 -2.98
C LEU A 14 -24.25 -5.07 -3.69
N ILE A 15 -23.94 -3.95 -4.35
CA ILE A 15 -22.65 -3.76 -5.05
C ILE A 15 -21.51 -3.72 -4.06
N SER A 16 -21.64 -3.00 -2.93
CA SER A 16 -20.61 -2.93 -1.91
C SER A 16 -20.35 -4.32 -1.27
N THR A 17 -21.39 -5.12 -1.05
CA THR A 17 -21.26 -6.47 -0.51
C THR A 17 -20.59 -7.40 -1.53
N LEU A 18 -20.96 -7.32 -2.81
CA LEU A 18 -20.33 -8.09 -3.88
C LEU A 18 -18.86 -7.70 -4.07
N LEU A 19 -18.54 -6.40 -3.98
CA LEU A 19 -17.15 -5.92 -4.05
C LEU A 19 -16.33 -6.39 -2.85
N ARG A 20 -16.87 -6.31 -1.62
CA ARG A 20 -16.19 -6.87 -0.42
C ARG A 20 -15.94 -8.36 -0.56
N PHE A 21 -16.91 -9.12 -1.05
CA PHE A 21 -16.77 -10.55 -1.31
C PHE A 21 -15.74 -10.82 -2.41
N PHE A 22 -15.76 -10.04 -3.50
CA PHE A 22 -14.77 -10.11 -4.57
C PHE A 22 -13.35 -9.86 -4.05
N PHE A 23 -13.14 -8.78 -3.27
CA PHE A 23 -11.84 -8.50 -2.67
C PHE A 23 -11.42 -9.57 -1.66
N TYR A 24 -12.35 -10.08 -0.84
CA TYR A 24 -12.06 -11.20 0.05
C TYR A 24 -11.54 -12.44 -0.73
N LEU A 25 -12.16 -12.78 -1.85
CA LEU A 25 -11.69 -13.85 -2.74
C LEU A 25 -10.35 -13.51 -3.39
N LEU A 26 -10.18 -12.28 -3.84
CA LEU A 26 -8.96 -11.80 -4.52
C LEU A 26 -7.73 -11.85 -3.59
N TYR A 27 -7.87 -11.42 -2.35
CA TYR A 27 -6.80 -11.50 -1.35
C TYR A 27 -6.67 -12.89 -0.70
N GLY A 28 -7.67 -13.74 -0.87
CA GLY A 28 -7.73 -15.11 -0.37
C GLY A 28 -7.47 -16.16 -1.45
N SER A 29 -8.49 -16.95 -1.75
CA SER A 29 -8.38 -18.13 -2.62
C SER A 29 -8.01 -17.82 -4.08
N MET A 30 -8.26 -16.60 -4.56
CA MET A 30 -7.95 -16.12 -5.91
C MET A 30 -6.74 -15.19 -5.99
N ALA A 31 -5.84 -15.23 -5.00
CA ALA A 31 -4.66 -14.34 -4.97
C ALA A 31 -3.77 -14.45 -6.22
N TRP A 32 -3.80 -15.58 -6.92
CA TRP A 32 -3.08 -15.77 -8.19
C TRP A 32 -3.61 -14.89 -9.34
N THR A 33 -4.85 -14.41 -9.25
CA THR A 33 -5.43 -13.48 -10.23
C THR A 33 -5.13 -12.02 -9.90
N TYR A 34 -4.54 -11.74 -8.72
CA TYR A 34 -4.32 -10.38 -8.25
C TYR A 34 -3.54 -9.52 -9.25
N ASP A 35 -2.43 -10.05 -9.78
CA ASP A 35 -1.62 -9.32 -10.78
C ASP A 35 -2.39 -9.03 -12.06
N TRP A 36 -3.27 -9.95 -12.48
CA TRP A 36 -4.13 -9.78 -13.65
C TRP A 36 -5.19 -8.71 -13.40
N VAL A 37 -5.84 -8.75 -12.23
CA VAL A 37 -6.86 -7.76 -11.86
C VAL A 37 -6.22 -6.40 -11.67
N ALA A 38 -5.15 -6.30 -10.90
CA ALA A 38 -4.41 -5.05 -10.70
C ALA A 38 -3.88 -4.49 -12.02
N GLY A 39 -3.28 -5.33 -12.88
CA GLY A 39 -2.80 -4.95 -14.21
C GLY A 39 -3.91 -4.52 -15.15
N PHE A 40 -5.04 -5.21 -15.17
CA PHE A 40 -6.20 -4.86 -16.00
C PHE A 40 -6.85 -3.56 -15.54
N VAL A 41 -7.09 -3.42 -14.24
CA VAL A 41 -7.75 -2.24 -13.65
C VAL A 41 -6.84 -1.01 -13.74
N SER A 42 -5.56 -1.14 -13.45
CA SER A 42 -4.58 -0.06 -13.57
C SER A 42 -4.02 0.11 -14.98
N ARG A 43 -4.34 -0.79 -15.93
CA ARG A 43 -3.77 -0.83 -17.28
C ARG A 43 -2.24 -0.96 -17.28
N GLY A 44 -1.69 -1.67 -16.31
CA GLY A 44 -0.25 -1.85 -16.15
C GLY A 44 0.47 -0.71 -15.41
N LEU A 45 -0.23 0.36 -15.03
CA LEU A 45 0.34 1.48 -14.28
C LEU A 45 0.71 1.11 -12.84
N TRP A 46 0.16 0.03 -12.30
CA TRP A 46 0.42 -0.42 -10.93
C TRP A 46 1.91 -0.55 -10.61
N GLN A 47 2.68 -1.16 -11.51
CA GLN A 47 4.12 -1.30 -11.32
C GLN A 47 4.85 0.04 -11.35
N GLU A 48 4.44 0.95 -12.25
CA GLU A 48 4.97 2.31 -12.31
C GLU A 48 4.76 3.03 -10.99
N TRP A 49 3.55 2.95 -10.42
CA TRP A 49 3.24 3.59 -9.14
C TRP A 49 4.08 3.04 -7.97
N VAL A 50 4.24 1.71 -7.91
CA VAL A 50 5.10 1.06 -6.90
C VAL A 50 6.56 1.49 -7.05
N LEU A 51 7.07 1.61 -8.28
CA LEU A 51 8.43 2.06 -8.56
C LEU A 51 8.64 3.54 -8.21
N GLU A 52 7.62 4.37 -8.35
CA GLU A 52 7.67 5.78 -7.93
C GLU A 52 7.86 5.90 -6.41
N VAL A 53 7.14 5.09 -5.63
CA VAL A 53 7.34 5.06 -4.16
C VAL A 53 8.73 4.55 -3.80
N ALA A 54 9.27 3.59 -4.55
CA ALA A 54 10.62 3.08 -4.34
C ALA A 54 11.73 4.16 -4.51
N ALA A 55 11.43 5.31 -5.13
CA ALA A 55 12.35 6.42 -5.23
C ALA A 55 12.52 7.19 -3.91
N ASP A 56 11.52 7.12 -3.02
CA ASP A 56 11.53 7.79 -1.71
C ASP A 56 12.22 6.94 -0.63
N LEU A 57 12.48 5.67 -0.93
CA LEU A 57 13.06 4.73 0.02
C LEU A 57 14.59 4.71 -0.12
N ARG A 58 15.28 5.12 0.94
CA ARG A 58 16.74 5.34 0.97
C ARG A 58 17.44 4.67 2.14
N GLY A 59 16.67 4.09 3.04
CA GLY A 59 17.22 3.52 4.26
C GLY A 59 18.00 2.22 4.04
N PRO A 60 18.96 1.90 4.91
CA PRO A 60 19.65 0.64 4.85
C PRO A 60 18.74 -0.56 5.17
N LYS A 61 17.62 -0.31 5.86
CA LYS A 61 16.63 -1.32 6.26
C LYS A 61 15.24 -0.73 6.15
N VAL A 62 14.47 -1.28 5.24
CA VAL A 62 13.07 -0.90 4.97
C VAL A 62 12.15 -2.04 5.38
N LEU A 63 11.04 -1.74 6.03
CA LEU A 63 9.94 -2.69 6.28
C LEU A 63 8.75 -2.33 5.39
N GLU A 64 8.27 -3.28 4.60
CA GLU A 64 7.02 -3.14 3.85
C GLU A 64 5.86 -3.82 4.59
N LEU A 65 4.81 -3.04 4.87
CA LEU A 65 3.55 -3.53 5.45
C LEU A 65 2.58 -3.87 4.33
N GLY A 66 2.08 -5.10 4.32
CA GLY A 66 1.22 -5.60 3.24
C GLY A 66 1.98 -5.74 1.93
N HIS A 67 3.05 -6.53 1.93
CA HIS A 67 3.92 -6.67 0.76
C HIS A 67 3.23 -7.26 -0.48
N GLY A 68 2.00 -7.80 -0.33
CA GLY A 68 1.27 -8.39 -1.43
C GLY A 68 2.09 -9.42 -2.21
N PRO A 69 2.04 -9.39 -3.56
CA PRO A 69 2.78 -10.32 -4.40
C PRO A 69 4.27 -9.95 -4.58
N GLY A 70 4.81 -8.96 -3.83
CA GLY A 70 6.25 -8.68 -3.73
C GLY A 70 6.84 -7.82 -4.85
N HIS A 71 6.09 -6.93 -5.47
CA HIS A 71 6.62 -6.04 -6.52
C HIS A 71 7.62 -5.02 -5.98
N LEU A 72 7.29 -4.35 -4.86
CA LEU A 72 8.18 -3.38 -4.22
C LEU A 72 9.41 -4.08 -3.64
N GLN A 73 9.23 -5.28 -3.04
CA GLN A 73 10.33 -6.11 -2.56
C GLN A 73 11.38 -6.32 -3.64
N LYS A 74 10.94 -6.75 -4.84
CA LYS A 74 11.83 -6.95 -5.98
C LYS A 74 12.53 -5.66 -6.40
N ALA A 75 11.79 -4.57 -6.54
CA ALA A 75 12.34 -3.29 -6.99
C ALA A 75 13.40 -2.72 -6.04
N LEU A 76 13.19 -2.82 -4.73
CA LEU A 76 14.16 -2.35 -3.73
C LEU A 76 15.38 -3.25 -3.64
N PHE A 77 15.18 -4.56 -3.74
CA PHE A 77 16.30 -5.49 -3.76
C PHE A 77 17.22 -5.24 -4.96
N GLU A 78 16.67 -5.00 -6.15
CA GLU A 78 17.43 -4.65 -7.36
C GLU A 78 18.19 -3.33 -7.23
N LYS A 79 17.73 -2.42 -6.35
CA LYS A 79 18.45 -1.19 -5.98
C LYS A 79 19.49 -1.38 -4.87
N GLY A 80 19.67 -2.60 -4.36
CA GLY A 80 20.58 -2.90 -3.25
C GLY A 80 20.07 -2.40 -1.88
N ILE A 81 18.79 -2.08 -1.75
CA ILE A 81 18.17 -1.66 -0.50
C ILE A 81 17.70 -2.90 0.27
N GLY A 82 18.16 -3.04 1.52
CA GLY A 82 17.73 -4.11 2.40
C GLY A 82 16.26 -3.94 2.78
N ILE A 83 15.44 -4.90 2.39
CA ILE A 83 14.00 -4.86 2.65
C ILE A 83 13.49 -6.14 3.33
N CYS A 84 12.58 -5.96 4.28
CA CYS A 84 11.77 -7.02 4.88
C CYS A 84 10.30 -6.75 4.59
N GLY A 85 9.49 -7.77 4.37
CA GLY A 85 8.07 -7.62 4.13
C GLY A 85 7.23 -8.39 5.16
N ILE A 86 6.11 -7.83 5.59
CA ILE A 86 5.10 -8.52 6.38
C ILE A 86 3.75 -8.45 5.68
N ASP A 87 3.03 -9.58 5.66
CA ASP A 87 1.68 -9.67 5.09
C ASP A 87 0.86 -10.70 5.85
N SER A 88 -0.39 -10.41 6.10
CA SER A 88 -1.31 -11.32 6.78
C SER A 88 -1.76 -12.48 5.88
N SER A 89 -1.70 -12.32 4.56
CA SER A 89 -2.09 -13.32 3.57
C SER A 89 -0.94 -14.30 3.28
N ARG A 90 -1.07 -15.54 3.75
CA ARG A 90 -0.13 -16.61 3.40
C ARG A 90 -0.03 -16.87 1.89
N GLN A 91 -1.08 -16.55 1.14
CA GLN A 91 -1.10 -16.74 -0.30
C GLN A 91 -0.27 -15.67 -1.00
N MET A 92 -0.39 -14.40 -0.58
CA MET A 92 0.48 -13.32 -1.04
C MET A 92 1.94 -13.61 -0.71
N GLY A 93 2.22 -14.11 0.50
CA GLY A 93 3.56 -14.56 0.88
C GLY A 93 4.13 -15.62 -0.06
N ARG A 94 3.34 -16.62 -0.46
CA ARG A 94 3.76 -17.64 -1.44
C ARG A 94 4.04 -17.06 -2.82
N LEU A 95 3.19 -16.13 -3.30
CA LEU A 95 3.39 -15.46 -4.59
C LEU A 95 4.65 -14.60 -4.58
N ALA A 96 4.85 -13.79 -3.53
CA ALA A 96 6.04 -12.98 -3.35
C ALA A 96 7.31 -13.83 -3.28
N HIS A 97 7.30 -14.89 -2.48
CA HIS A 97 8.41 -15.83 -2.37
C HIS A 97 8.78 -16.42 -3.74
N LYS A 98 7.78 -16.93 -4.49
CA LYS A 98 8.01 -17.45 -5.84
C LYS A 98 8.61 -16.40 -6.77
N ARG A 99 8.05 -15.18 -6.78
CA ARG A 99 8.54 -14.07 -7.63
C ARG A 99 9.99 -13.72 -7.33
N LEU A 100 10.33 -13.55 -6.05
CA LEU A 100 11.68 -13.20 -5.63
C LEU A 100 12.66 -14.32 -5.96
N LYS A 101 12.37 -15.58 -5.62
CA LYS A 101 13.21 -16.73 -5.96
C LYS A 101 13.43 -16.90 -7.46
N THR A 102 12.41 -16.72 -8.29
CA THR A 102 12.54 -16.76 -9.75
C THR A 102 13.46 -15.64 -10.26
N GLY A 103 13.50 -14.49 -9.56
CA GLY A 103 14.42 -13.40 -9.82
C GLY A 103 15.83 -13.59 -9.24
N GLY A 104 16.14 -14.75 -8.63
CA GLY A 104 17.42 -15.01 -7.97
C GLY A 104 17.63 -14.27 -6.65
N LEU A 105 16.56 -13.79 -6.04
CA LEU A 105 16.60 -12.99 -4.83
C LEU A 105 16.23 -13.84 -3.60
N GLU A 106 16.85 -13.54 -2.45
CA GLU A 106 16.49 -14.19 -1.19
C GLU A 106 15.33 -13.43 -0.49
N PRO A 107 14.13 -14.06 -0.39
CA PRO A 107 12.99 -13.42 0.25
C PRO A 107 13.18 -13.24 1.75
N ASN A 108 12.96 -12.03 2.25
CA ASN A 108 12.90 -11.73 3.69
C ASN A 108 11.44 -11.36 4.04
N LEU A 109 10.57 -12.37 4.11
CA LEU A 109 9.14 -12.22 4.23
C LEU A 109 8.64 -12.88 5.50
N VAL A 110 7.72 -12.20 6.19
CA VAL A 110 7.06 -12.66 7.41
C VAL A 110 5.56 -12.72 7.19
N ASN A 111 4.91 -13.78 7.67
CA ASN A 111 3.46 -13.82 7.71
C ASN A 111 2.98 -13.32 9.08
N GLY A 112 2.22 -12.23 9.10
CA GLY A 112 1.75 -11.60 10.34
C GLY A 112 0.91 -10.35 10.09
N PHE A 113 0.50 -9.72 11.19
CA PHE A 113 -0.31 -8.51 11.17
C PHE A 113 0.52 -7.28 11.56
N ALA A 114 0.19 -6.13 10.95
CA ALA A 114 0.87 -4.86 11.22
C ALA A 114 0.68 -4.37 12.67
N GLN A 115 -0.39 -4.82 13.34
CA GLN A 115 -0.66 -4.53 14.75
C GLN A 115 0.29 -5.25 15.74
N HIS A 116 1.04 -6.25 15.27
CA HIS A 116 1.94 -7.06 16.10
C HIS A 116 3.20 -7.41 15.29
N LEU A 117 4.11 -6.44 15.15
CA LEU A 117 5.32 -6.60 14.35
C LEU A 117 6.39 -7.42 15.11
N PRO A 118 6.85 -8.56 14.57
CA PRO A 118 7.82 -9.43 15.24
C PRO A 118 9.26 -8.91 15.08
N PHE A 119 9.45 -7.60 15.21
CA PHE A 119 10.75 -6.94 15.05
C PHE A 119 11.09 -6.14 16.29
N ALA A 120 12.38 -5.99 16.57
CA ALA A 120 12.85 -5.19 17.69
C ALA A 120 12.57 -3.69 17.47
N SER A 121 12.50 -2.92 18.55
CA SER A 121 12.36 -1.46 18.47
C SER A 121 13.56 -0.84 17.76
N GLY A 122 13.31 0.17 16.92
CA GLY A 122 14.36 0.89 16.21
C GLY A 122 15.09 0.08 15.13
N SER A 123 14.46 -0.96 14.58
CA SER A 123 15.08 -1.87 13.60
C SER A 123 15.13 -1.35 12.18
N PHE A 124 14.29 -0.37 11.84
CA PHE A 124 14.09 0.10 10.48
C PHE A 124 14.26 1.62 10.37
N ALA A 125 14.93 2.05 9.32
CA ALA A 125 15.03 3.46 8.97
C ALA A 125 13.73 3.96 8.32
N GLN A 126 13.06 3.11 7.54
CA GLN A 126 11.80 3.44 6.89
C GLN A 126 10.82 2.26 6.96
N VAL A 127 9.54 2.60 7.11
CA VAL A 127 8.41 1.69 6.93
C VAL A 127 7.61 2.18 5.74
N VAL A 128 7.19 1.29 4.86
CA VAL A 128 6.41 1.64 3.65
C VAL A 128 5.14 0.81 3.55
N ALA A 129 4.08 1.43 3.07
CA ALA A 129 2.85 0.73 2.70
C ALA A 129 2.29 1.28 1.39
N THR A 130 2.06 0.41 0.41
CA THR A 130 1.46 0.77 -0.87
C THR A 130 0.04 0.23 -0.96
N PHE A 131 -0.92 1.11 -1.23
CA PHE A 131 -2.35 0.79 -1.28
C PHE A 131 -2.86 0.01 -0.06
N PRO A 132 -2.50 0.46 1.16
CA PRO A 132 -2.95 -0.22 2.37
C PRO A 132 -4.47 -0.05 2.54
N THR A 133 -5.08 -1.01 3.22
CA THR A 133 -6.46 -0.88 3.71
C THR A 133 -6.48 -0.07 5.03
N GLU A 134 -7.62 -0.07 5.70
CA GLU A 134 -7.86 0.69 6.94
C GLU A 134 -6.87 0.39 8.08
N TYR A 135 -6.15 -0.75 8.03
CA TYR A 135 -5.19 -1.11 9.07
C TYR A 135 -4.08 -0.07 9.24
N ILE A 136 -3.77 0.73 8.20
CA ILE A 136 -2.65 1.69 8.25
C ILE A 136 -2.88 2.85 9.21
N VAL A 137 -4.13 3.18 9.50
CA VAL A 137 -4.53 4.23 10.47
C VAL A 137 -5.00 3.64 11.81
N ASP A 138 -4.92 2.32 11.97
CA ASP A 138 -5.22 1.65 13.24
C ASP A 138 -4.18 2.01 14.31
N ALA A 139 -4.65 2.31 15.53
CA ALA A 139 -3.79 2.77 16.61
C ALA A 139 -2.70 1.73 16.97
N GLY A 140 -3.03 0.44 16.95
CA GLY A 140 -2.08 -0.63 17.19
C GLY A 140 -1.00 -0.69 16.11
N THR A 141 -1.39 -0.57 14.85
CA THR A 141 -0.45 -0.49 13.72
C THR A 141 0.48 0.71 13.85
N LEU A 142 -0.07 1.90 14.12
CA LEU A 142 0.74 3.12 14.23
C LEU A 142 1.71 3.06 15.42
N ALA A 143 1.29 2.48 16.55
CA ALA A 143 2.16 2.27 17.71
C ALA A 143 3.33 1.32 17.37
N GLU A 144 3.05 0.21 16.68
CA GLU A 144 4.07 -0.75 16.23
C GLU A 144 5.01 -0.15 15.18
N VAL A 145 4.49 0.58 14.19
CA VAL A 145 5.30 1.32 13.23
C VAL A 145 6.24 2.28 13.94
N ARG A 146 5.71 3.09 14.89
CA ARG A 146 6.52 4.01 15.66
C ARG A 146 7.58 3.30 16.51
N ARG A 147 7.26 2.14 17.05
CA ARG A 147 8.19 1.32 17.85
C ARG A 147 9.35 0.77 17.01
N VAL A 148 9.06 0.22 15.82
CA VAL A 148 10.08 -0.42 14.98
C VAL A 148 10.92 0.58 14.18
N LEU A 149 10.43 1.79 13.95
CA LEU A 149 11.21 2.88 13.36
C LEU A 149 12.31 3.36 14.31
N ASP A 150 13.47 3.66 13.77
CA ASP A 150 14.56 4.32 14.48
C ASP A 150 14.20 5.77 14.86
N ARG A 151 15.14 6.50 15.47
CA ARG A 151 14.88 7.86 15.99
C ARG A 151 14.55 8.87 14.90
N ALA A 152 15.13 8.73 13.72
CA ALA A 152 14.88 9.60 12.55
C ALA A 152 14.02 8.91 11.50
N GLY A 153 13.34 7.83 11.89
CA GLY A 153 12.62 6.95 10.98
C GLY A 153 11.38 7.59 10.39
N GLU A 154 11.01 7.10 9.23
CA GLU A 154 9.91 7.64 8.42
C GLU A 154 8.96 6.51 7.98
N LEU A 155 7.66 6.77 8.12
CA LEU A 155 6.61 5.98 7.48
C LEU A 155 6.24 6.65 6.16
N VAL A 156 6.35 5.90 5.06
CA VAL A 156 5.94 6.33 3.71
C VAL A 156 4.69 5.55 3.31
N VAL A 157 3.60 6.24 2.99
CA VAL A 157 2.35 5.59 2.61
C VAL A 157 1.88 6.13 1.27
N MET A 158 1.56 5.24 0.34
CA MET A 158 0.83 5.58 -0.89
C MET A 158 -0.58 4.96 -0.81
N PRO A 159 -1.57 5.70 -0.30
CA PRO A 159 -2.91 5.16 -0.09
C PRO A 159 -3.73 5.09 -1.37
N VAL A 160 -3.47 5.97 -2.33
CA VAL A 160 -4.30 6.10 -3.54
C VAL A 160 -3.50 6.64 -4.73
N ALA A 161 -3.91 6.19 -5.92
CA ALA A 161 -3.48 6.73 -7.20
C ALA A 161 -4.72 7.06 -8.04
N TRP A 162 -4.73 8.21 -8.70
CA TRP A 162 -5.80 8.63 -9.62
C TRP A 162 -5.31 8.53 -11.06
N ILE A 163 -6.09 7.90 -11.92
CA ILE A 163 -5.85 7.90 -13.36
C ILE A 163 -6.37 9.22 -13.93
N THR A 164 -5.47 10.06 -14.46
CA THR A 164 -5.75 11.41 -14.95
C THR A 164 -5.68 11.51 -16.48
N GLY A 165 -5.37 10.40 -17.16
CA GLY A 165 -5.23 10.35 -18.61
C GLY A 165 -6.51 10.68 -19.36
N LYS A 166 -6.38 11.33 -20.54
CA LYS A 166 -7.50 11.86 -21.34
C LYS A 166 -8.02 10.89 -22.40
N ARG A 167 -7.36 9.77 -22.64
CA ARG A 167 -7.79 8.78 -23.65
C ARG A 167 -9.07 8.06 -23.20
N LEU A 168 -9.91 7.66 -24.15
CA LEU A 168 -11.19 7.00 -23.86
C LEU A 168 -11.06 5.81 -22.88
N LEU A 169 -10.03 4.98 -23.07
CA LEU A 169 -9.76 3.85 -22.20
C LEU A 169 -9.28 4.26 -20.79
N GLU A 170 -8.55 5.37 -20.68
CA GLU A 170 -8.12 5.92 -19.37
C GLU A 170 -9.32 6.48 -18.61
N ARG A 171 -10.25 7.11 -19.31
CA ARG A 171 -11.54 7.57 -18.73
C ARG A 171 -12.41 6.40 -18.26
N ALA A 172 -12.47 5.31 -19.04
CA ALA A 172 -13.19 4.10 -18.63
C ALA A 172 -12.55 3.45 -17.40
N ALA A 173 -11.22 3.37 -17.34
CA ALA A 173 -10.51 2.88 -16.17
C ALA A 173 -10.71 3.79 -14.96
N ALA A 174 -10.59 5.11 -15.11
CA ALA A 174 -10.87 6.08 -14.05
C ALA A 174 -12.31 5.95 -13.51
N TYR A 175 -13.29 5.76 -14.38
CA TYR A 175 -14.67 5.50 -13.99
C TYR A 175 -14.80 4.19 -13.20
N LEU A 176 -14.13 3.14 -13.64
CA LEU A 176 -14.12 1.85 -12.92
C LEU A 176 -13.50 1.99 -11.54
N PHE A 177 -12.37 2.69 -11.41
CA PHE A 177 -11.72 3.01 -10.13
C PHE A 177 -12.64 3.81 -9.20
N HIS A 178 -13.36 4.79 -9.74
CA HIS A 178 -14.33 5.58 -8.98
C HIS A 178 -15.50 4.71 -8.48
N VAL A 179 -16.09 3.88 -9.36
CA VAL A 179 -17.23 3.00 -9.00
C VAL A 179 -16.81 1.91 -8.01
N THR A 180 -15.57 1.42 -8.08
CA THR A 180 -15.05 0.41 -7.15
C THR A 180 -14.58 1.01 -5.82
N GLY A 181 -14.67 2.34 -5.65
CA GLY A 181 -14.24 3.03 -4.42
C GLY A 181 -12.72 3.08 -4.22
N GLN A 182 -11.95 2.78 -5.26
CA GLN A 182 -10.49 2.82 -5.21
C GLN A 182 -9.88 4.19 -5.50
N ALA A 183 -10.73 5.17 -5.84
CA ALA A 183 -10.35 6.58 -6.01
C ALA A 183 -11.20 7.47 -5.08
N PRO A 184 -11.08 7.34 -3.76
CA PRO A 184 -11.84 8.16 -2.83
C PRO A 184 -11.39 9.62 -2.92
N GLU A 185 -12.29 10.54 -2.61
CA GLU A 185 -11.91 11.91 -2.28
C GLU A 185 -11.04 11.85 -1.02
N TRP A 186 -9.87 12.50 -1.11
CA TRP A 186 -8.93 12.52 0.00
C TRP A 186 -9.34 13.58 1.03
N ASP A 187 -9.46 13.17 2.30
CA ASP A 187 -9.68 14.07 3.43
C ASP A 187 -8.45 14.01 4.37
N ASP A 188 -7.81 15.15 4.59
CA ASP A 188 -6.63 15.28 5.45
C ASP A 188 -6.88 14.87 6.89
N ARG A 189 -8.14 14.89 7.36
CA ARG A 189 -8.56 14.37 8.68
C ARG A 189 -8.31 12.87 8.83
N ALA A 190 -8.20 12.12 7.74
CA ALA A 190 -7.81 10.72 7.77
C ALA A 190 -6.40 10.50 8.36
N LEU A 191 -5.59 11.55 8.43
CA LEU A 191 -4.23 11.51 8.99
C LEU A 191 -4.14 11.94 10.46
N ASP A 192 -5.24 12.34 11.08
CA ASP A 192 -5.24 12.74 12.49
C ASP A 192 -4.71 11.62 13.41
N PRO A 193 -5.10 10.33 13.23
CA PRO A 193 -4.51 9.25 14.03
C PRO A 193 -2.98 9.14 13.89
N VAL A 194 -2.45 9.43 12.69
CA VAL A 194 -1.01 9.40 12.44
C VAL A 194 -0.32 10.53 13.19
N ARG A 195 -0.88 11.75 13.16
CA ARG A 195 -0.37 12.93 13.87
C ARG A 195 -0.41 12.72 15.40
N GLU A 196 -1.54 12.20 15.92
CA GLU A 196 -1.74 11.91 17.35
C GLU A 196 -0.76 10.87 17.87
N THR A 197 -0.28 9.95 17.02
CA THR A 197 0.74 8.96 17.41
C THR A 197 2.16 9.56 17.47
N GLY A 198 2.34 10.85 17.19
CA GLY A 198 3.63 11.55 17.29
C GLY A 198 4.45 11.45 16.02
N PHE A 199 3.80 11.62 14.87
CA PHE A 199 4.44 11.80 13.58
C PHE A 199 4.20 13.22 13.05
N LYS A 200 5.24 13.82 12.47
CA LYS A 200 5.09 14.99 11.59
C LYS A 200 4.73 14.50 10.20
N VAL A 201 3.58 14.93 9.70
CA VAL A 201 3.03 14.45 8.43
C VAL A 201 3.20 15.50 7.34
N GLU A 202 3.74 15.10 6.21
CA GLU A 202 3.83 15.87 4.97
C GLU A 202 3.12 15.09 3.85
N ILE A 203 2.37 15.78 3.00
CA ILE A 203 1.59 15.18 1.91
C ILE A 203 2.17 15.66 0.59
N GLU A 204 2.49 14.72 -0.28
CA GLU A 204 2.95 14.98 -1.65
C GLU A 204 1.91 14.49 -2.65
N ARG A 205 1.60 15.31 -3.65
CA ARG A 205 0.88 14.90 -4.86
C ARG A 205 1.85 14.83 -6.02
N ARG A 206 2.19 13.61 -6.43
CA ARG A 206 3.15 13.34 -7.51
C ARG A 206 2.41 13.11 -8.81
N LYS A 207 2.57 14.02 -9.77
CA LYS A 207 1.97 13.90 -11.10
C LYS A 207 2.86 13.07 -12.01
N LEU A 208 2.27 12.05 -12.61
CA LEU A 208 2.86 11.23 -13.67
C LEU A 208 2.16 11.54 -15.00
N LYS A 209 2.59 10.89 -16.07
CA LYS A 209 2.07 11.13 -17.43
C LYS A 209 0.56 10.92 -17.56
N SER A 210 0.00 9.91 -16.88
CA SER A 210 -1.41 9.52 -16.97
C SER A 210 -2.05 9.21 -15.62
N SER A 211 -1.38 9.58 -14.53
CA SER A 211 -1.85 9.37 -13.16
C SER A 211 -1.33 10.42 -12.21
N GLU A 212 -1.94 10.50 -11.04
CA GLU A 212 -1.49 11.32 -9.91
C GLU A 212 -1.46 10.42 -8.68
N LEU A 213 -0.36 10.43 -7.95
CA LEU A 213 -0.17 9.67 -6.72
C LEU A 213 -0.30 10.58 -5.51
N LEU A 214 -0.91 10.06 -4.47
CA LEU A 214 -0.82 10.65 -3.13
C LEU A 214 0.24 9.90 -2.35
N ILE A 215 1.25 10.59 -1.87
CA ILE A 215 2.31 10.03 -1.04
C ILE A 215 2.32 10.78 0.29
N ILE A 216 2.33 10.06 1.38
CA ILE A 216 2.34 10.59 2.73
C ILE A 216 3.67 10.23 3.35
N HIS A 217 4.38 11.25 3.81
CA HIS A 217 5.62 11.15 4.56
C HIS A 217 5.35 11.48 6.01
N ALA A 218 5.45 10.49 6.89
CA ALA A 218 5.23 10.65 8.33
C ALA A 218 6.54 10.38 9.08
N ARG A 219 7.21 11.46 9.51
CA ARG A 219 8.48 11.40 10.23
C ARG A 219 8.25 11.32 11.73
N LYS A 220 8.95 10.42 12.36
CA LYS A 220 8.92 10.24 13.83
C LYS A 220 9.50 11.49 14.51
N ILE A 221 8.72 12.05 15.47
CA ILE A 221 9.11 13.17 16.32
C ILE A 221 9.69 12.63 17.64
#